data_b8932d786b4ad9e9956a11e79797d816
#
_entry.id   b8932d786b4ad9e9956a11e79797d816
#
_cell.length_a   1.000
_cell.length_b   1.000
_cell.length_c   1.000
_cell.angle_alpha   90.00
_cell.angle_beta   90.00
_cell.angle_gamma   90.00
#
_symmetry.space_group_name_H-M   'P 1'
#
loop_
_entity.id
_entity.type
_entity.pdbx_description
1 polymer ?
#
loop_
_entity_poly.entity_id
_entity_poly.type
_entity_poly.pdbx_seq_one_letter_code
_entity_poly.pdbx_strand_id
1 'polypeptide(L)'
;MEIRPFEKKIWLSSPTMHGDEIKYVQEAYDTNWMSTVGANINEAEKLICEKVGCKEAVALSSGTAALHLAIKLAGERLYGQPKVGHGALEGKKVFCSDLTFDATVNPIAYEGGEAVFIDTEEDTWNMDPESLERAFETYPDVKLVVVAHLYGTPGKIDGIQRICRAHNALIVEDAAESFGATYKGKQTGLFGDYSILSFNGNKIITGSAGGAFLTNSTEDALKVRKWSTQAREDAPWYQHEELGYNYRMSNVIAGIVRGQIPYLEEHIAQKKEIFMRYKEGLKGLPVRMNPYDKKNSEPNFWLSCMIIDEDVMCRQVRGEKEVLYNPEPGKTCPTEILSAIAENNAEGRPIWKPMHMQPIYRSNAFITKYGNGRARSNAYIEEEGFKDVGADIFNRGLCLPSDNKMTKEQQDMIIEIIRRCFD
;
A
#
# COMPACT_ATOMS: atom_id res chain seq x y z
N MET A 1 9.67 32.23 14.02
CA MET A 1 8.22 32.07 14.36
C MET A 1 8.14 31.40 15.72
N GLU A 2 7.29 31.85 16.65
CA GLU A 2 7.06 31.13 17.90
C GLU A 2 6.23 29.86 17.58
N ILE A 3 6.78 28.69 17.91
CA ILE A 3 6.07 27.42 17.71
C ILE A 3 5.23 27.17 18.95
N ARG A 4 3.94 26.89 18.74
CA ARG A 4 3.02 26.46 19.78
C ARG A 4 2.32 25.19 19.30
N PRO A 5 2.09 24.20 20.19
CA PRO A 5 1.37 22.99 19.82
C PRO A 5 0.00 23.32 19.21
N PHE A 6 -0.39 22.58 18.19
CA PHE A 6 -1.70 22.73 17.54
C PHE A 6 -2.82 22.42 18.52
N GLU A 7 -3.86 23.23 18.56
CA GLU A 7 -5.05 23.01 19.39
C GLU A 7 -5.74 21.68 19.06
N LYS A 8 -5.85 21.38 17.76
CA LYS A 8 -6.39 20.10 17.28
C LYS A 8 -5.28 19.30 16.63
N LYS A 9 -5.32 17.98 16.86
CA LYS A 9 -4.34 17.06 16.28
C LYS A 9 -4.37 17.13 14.77
N ILE A 10 -3.19 17.29 14.17
CA ILE A 10 -2.98 17.14 12.74
C ILE A 10 -2.59 15.69 12.47
N TRP A 11 -3.41 15.00 11.69
CA TRP A 11 -3.22 13.60 11.40
C TRP A 11 -2.27 13.36 10.22
N LEU A 12 -1.69 12.17 10.16
CA LEU A 12 -0.93 11.73 9.00
C LEU A 12 -1.80 11.73 7.73
N SER A 13 -2.97 11.13 7.82
CA SER A 13 -4.00 11.12 6.79
C SER A 13 -5.30 10.66 7.44
N SER A 14 -6.32 11.49 7.44
CA SER A 14 -7.62 11.19 8.03
C SER A 14 -8.74 11.30 6.99
N PRO A 15 -9.91 10.69 7.23
CA PRO A 15 -11.04 10.79 6.31
C PRO A 15 -11.44 12.25 6.07
N THR A 16 -11.74 12.58 4.82
CA THR A 16 -12.31 13.87 4.42
C THR A 16 -13.70 13.63 3.86
N MET A 17 -14.73 14.00 4.62
CA MET A 17 -16.14 13.84 4.23
C MET A 17 -16.67 15.07 3.52
N HIS A 18 -17.53 14.84 2.52
CA HIS A 18 -18.14 15.88 1.68
C HIS A 18 -19.64 16.07 1.94
N GLY A 19 -20.25 15.14 2.66
CA GLY A 19 -21.68 15.19 3.00
C GLY A 19 -22.58 14.36 2.07
N ASP A 20 -22.10 13.98 0.89
CA ASP A 20 -22.85 13.09 -0.01
C ASP A 20 -22.92 11.64 0.52
N GLU A 21 -21.92 11.23 1.25
CA GLU A 21 -21.81 9.89 1.83
C GLU A 21 -23.01 9.55 2.73
N ILE A 22 -23.44 10.52 3.54
CA ILE A 22 -24.56 10.32 4.46
C ILE A 22 -25.89 10.07 3.74
N LYS A 23 -26.07 10.62 2.52
CA LYS A 23 -27.27 10.37 1.71
C LYS A 23 -27.39 8.88 1.37
N TYR A 24 -26.29 8.27 0.95
CA TYR A 24 -26.26 6.87 0.57
C TYR A 24 -26.33 5.92 1.77
N VAL A 25 -25.81 6.33 2.90
CA VAL A 25 -26.00 5.60 4.18
C VAL A 25 -27.49 5.66 4.58
N GLN A 26 -28.10 6.84 4.48
CA GLN A 26 -29.53 7.02 4.77
C GLN A 26 -30.40 6.22 3.81
N GLU A 27 -30.08 6.20 2.49
CA GLU A 27 -30.76 5.38 1.48
C GLU A 27 -30.75 3.90 1.87
N ALA A 28 -29.59 3.38 2.31
CA ALA A 28 -29.48 2.00 2.76
C ALA A 28 -30.35 1.71 3.98
N TYR A 29 -30.44 2.66 4.91
CA TYR A 29 -31.27 2.57 6.10
C TYR A 29 -32.77 2.60 5.75
N ASP A 30 -33.22 3.59 4.97
CA ASP A 30 -34.62 3.82 4.63
C ASP A 30 -35.21 2.69 3.77
N THR A 31 -34.38 2.09 2.93
CA THR A 31 -34.75 0.94 2.08
C THR A 31 -34.55 -0.41 2.78
N ASN A 32 -34.04 -0.40 4.02
CA ASN A 32 -33.72 -1.60 4.81
C ASN A 32 -32.70 -2.57 4.13
N TRP A 33 -31.86 -2.05 3.23
CA TRP A 33 -30.74 -2.79 2.63
C TRP A 33 -29.46 -2.62 3.45
N MET A 34 -29.52 -3.07 4.72
CA MET A 34 -28.45 -2.95 5.73
C MET A 34 -27.53 -4.20 5.75
N SER A 35 -27.38 -4.88 4.64
CA SER A 35 -26.62 -6.13 4.51
C SER A 35 -25.52 -6.03 3.43
N THR A 36 -25.04 -7.16 2.97
CA THR A 36 -24.04 -7.29 1.89
C THR A 36 -24.66 -7.34 0.48
N VAL A 37 -25.87 -6.86 0.33
CA VAL A 37 -26.61 -6.70 -0.92
C VAL A 37 -27.25 -5.31 -0.93
N GLY A 38 -27.29 -4.65 -2.08
CA GLY A 38 -27.96 -3.36 -2.23
C GLY A 38 -27.40 -2.49 -3.35
N ALA A 39 -28.13 -1.41 -3.65
CA ALA A 39 -27.82 -0.51 -4.76
C ALA A 39 -26.45 0.17 -4.62
N ASN A 40 -26.05 0.53 -3.39
CA ASN A 40 -24.77 1.19 -3.17
C ASN A 40 -23.57 0.33 -3.56
N ILE A 41 -23.65 -0.98 -3.34
CA ILE A 41 -22.59 -1.92 -3.73
C ILE A 41 -22.44 -1.93 -5.25
N ASN A 42 -23.56 -2.05 -5.97
CA ASN A 42 -23.55 -2.09 -7.44
C ASN A 42 -23.02 -0.77 -8.04
N GLU A 43 -23.47 0.36 -7.50
CA GLU A 43 -23.00 1.68 -7.96
C GLU A 43 -21.53 1.94 -7.60
N ALA A 44 -21.07 1.52 -6.42
CA ALA A 44 -19.66 1.62 -6.06
C ALA A 44 -18.77 0.79 -7.00
N GLU A 45 -19.16 -0.47 -7.29
CA GLU A 45 -18.43 -1.32 -8.25
C GLU A 45 -18.37 -0.69 -9.65
N LYS A 46 -19.49 -0.13 -10.12
CA LYS A 46 -19.55 0.59 -11.40
C LYS A 46 -18.63 1.81 -11.42
N LEU A 47 -18.70 2.67 -10.40
CA LEU A 47 -17.85 3.86 -10.28
C LEU A 47 -16.36 3.50 -10.21
N ILE A 48 -16.01 2.41 -9.52
CA ILE A 48 -14.64 1.88 -9.47
C ILE A 48 -14.19 1.48 -10.89
N CYS A 49 -15.02 0.71 -11.62
CA CYS A 49 -14.71 0.31 -13.00
C CYS A 49 -14.52 1.54 -13.91
N GLU A 50 -15.39 2.55 -13.81
CA GLU A 50 -15.30 3.78 -14.60
C GLU A 50 -14.02 4.57 -14.29
N LYS A 51 -13.65 4.68 -13.02
CA LYS A 51 -12.44 5.42 -12.60
C LYS A 51 -11.16 4.70 -12.94
N VAL A 52 -11.08 3.39 -12.73
CA VAL A 52 -9.89 2.59 -13.01
C VAL A 52 -9.78 2.26 -14.50
N GLY A 53 -10.89 1.98 -15.17
CA GLY A 53 -10.93 1.49 -16.55
C GLY A 53 -10.86 -0.04 -16.64
N CYS A 54 -11.16 -0.78 -15.56
CA CYS A 54 -11.29 -2.23 -15.56
C CYS A 54 -12.70 -2.65 -15.99
N LYS A 55 -12.83 -3.92 -16.41
CA LYS A 55 -14.14 -4.47 -16.81
C LYS A 55 -15.01 -4.81 -15.59
N GLU A 56 -14.42 -5.36 -14.55
CA GLU A 56 -15.11 -5.87 -13.39
C GLU A 56 -14.44 -5.40 -12.10
N ALA A 57 -15.27 -5.03 -11.13
CA ALA A 57 -14.86 -4.80 -9.74
C ALA A 57 -15.76 -5.61 -8.81
N VAL A 58 -15.18 -6.16 -7.75
CA VAL A 58 -15.93 -6.84 -6.69
C VAL A 58 -15.64 -6.15 -5.37
N ALA A 59 -16.63 -5.46 -4.81
CA ALA A 59 -16.53 -4.74 -3.56
C ALA A 59 -16.46 -5.74 -2.37
N LEU A 60 -15.42 -5.61 -1.57
CA LEU A 60 -15.07 -6.51 -0.47
C LEU A 60 -14.90 -5.75 0.85
N SER A 61 -14.88 -6.50 1.96
CA SER A 61 -14.84 -5.94 3.32
C SER A 61 -13.55 -5.18 3.67
N SER A 62 -12.45 -5.46 2.95
CA SER A 62 -11.16 -4.78 3.11
C SER A 62 -10.26 -4.99 1.90
N GLY A 63 -9.20 -4.18 1.77
CA GLY A 63 -8.13 -4.42 0.78
C GLY A 63 -7.43 -5.76 1.01
N THR A 64 -7.22 -6.16 2.28
CA THR A 64 -6.64 -7.47 2.62
C THR A 64 -7.52 -8.64 2.17
N ALA A 65 -8.85 -8.53 2.32
CA ALA A 65 -9.78 -9.53 1.80
C ALA A 65 -9.73 -9.63 0.27
N ALA A 66 -9.62 -8.49 -0.41
CA ALA A 66 -9.47 -8.43 -1.86
C ALA A 66 -8.15 -9.07 -2.31
N LEU A 67 -7.06 -8.77 -1.63
CA LEU A 67 -5.74 -9.33 -1.94
C LEU A 67 -5.69 -10.84 -1.67
N HIS A 68 -6.32 -11.30 -0.57
CA HIS A 68 -6.43 -12.72 -0.26
C HIS A 68 -7.14 -13.48 -1.39
N LEU A 69 -8.31 -12.99 -1.84
CA LEU A 69 -9.03 -13.65 -2.92
C LEU A 69 -8.31 -13.56 -4.27
N ALA A 70 -7.57 -12.46 -4.54
CA ALA A 70 -6.72 -12.33 -5.72
C ALA A 70 -5.58 -13.35 -5.73
N ILE A 71 -4.89 -13.51 -4.60
CA ILE A 71 -3.78 -14.48 -4.44
C ILE A 71 -4.30 -15.91 -4.50
N LYS A 72 -5.42 -16.22 -3.82
CA LYS A 72 -6.07 -17.52 -3.90
C LYS A 72 -6.42 -17.87 -5.35
N LEU A 73 -7.05 -16.94 -6.07
CA LEU A 73 -7.44 -17.14 -7.46
C LEU A 73 -6.23 -17.36 -8.37
N ALA A 74 -5.15 -16.57 -8.20
CA ALA A 74 -3.90 -16.75 -8.91
C ALA A 74 -3.28 -18.14 -8.61
N GLY A 75 -3.30 -18.56 -7.35
CA GLY A 75 -2.80 -19.88 -6.93
C GLY A 75 -3.61 -21.02 -7.58
N GLU A 76 -4.94 -20.95 -7.56
CA GLU A 76 -5.79 -21.96 -8.20
C GLU A 76 -5.59 -22.01 -9.73
N ARG A 77 -5.39 -20.85 -10.37
CA ARG A 77 -5.11 -20.79 -11.81
C ARG A 77 -3.76 -21.42 -12.18
N LEU A 78 -2.76 -21.28 -11.30
CA LEU A 78 -1.41 -21.79 -11.54
C LEU A 78 -1.25 -23.27 -11.16
N TYR A 79 -1.90 -23.71 -10.08
CA TYR A 79 -1.63 -25.01 -9.45
C TYR A 79 -2.87 -25.91 -9.28
N GLY A 80 -4.04 -25.41 -9.68
CA GLY A 80 -5.31 -26.11 -9.53
C GLY A 80 -5.98 -25.85 -8.17
N GLN A 81 -7.22 -26.29 -8.04
CA GLN A 81 -8.01 -26.12 -6.83
C GLN A 81 -7.41 -26.91 -5.67
N PRO A 82 -7.16 -26.29 -4.52
CA PRO A 82 -6.60 -26.99 -3.36
C PRO A 82 -7.66 -27.91 -2.73
N LYS A 83 -7.21 -28.93 -2.02
CA LYS A 83 -8.08 -29.74 -1.16
C LYS A 83 -8.55 -28.90 0.02
N VAL A 84 -9.71 -29.22 0.56
CA VAL A 84 -10.23 -28.59 1.78
C VAL A 84 -9.20 -28.70 2.91
N GLY A 85 -8.91 -27.59 3.56
CA GLY A 85 -7.90 -27.49 4.61
C GLY A 85 -6.48 -27.17 4.13
N HIS A 86 -6.29 -26.99 2.81
CA HIS A 86 -5.03 -26.59 2.20
C HIS A 86 -5.18 -25.25 1.47
N GLY A 87 -4.11 -24.47 1.43
CA GLY A 87 -4.06 -23.22 0.67
C GLY A 87 -3.68 -23.45 -0.81
N ALA A 88 -4.06 -22.52 -1.67
CA ALA A 88 -3.76 -22.59 -3.10
C ALA A 88 -2.26 -22.44 -3.44
N LEU A 89 -1.45 -22.01 -2.47
CA LEU A 89 0.00 -21.79 -2.60
C LEU A 89 0.81 -22.70 -1.68
N GLU A 90 0.21 -23.78 -1.15
CA GLU A 90 0.91 -24.65 -0.20
C GLU A 90 2.23 -25.18 -0.77
N GLY A 91 3.34 -24.90 -0.05
CA GLY A 91 4.69 -25.27 -0.46
C GLY A 91 5.24 -24.52 -1.66
N LYS A 92 4.60 -23.42 -2.10
CA LYS A 92 5.05 -22.59 -3.20
C LYS A 92 5.73 -21.32 -2.70
N LYS A 93 6.75 -20.88 -3.43
CA LYS A 93 7.35 -19.56 -3.23
C LYS A 93 6.63 -18.52 -4.09
N VAL A 94 6.53 -17.29 -3.55
CA VAL A 94 5.90 -16.14 -4.21
C VAL A 94 6.84 -14.95 -4.06
N PHE A 95 7.17 -14.27 -5.14
CA PHE A 95 7.91 -13.02 -5.07
C PHE A 95 6.99 -11.89 -4.61
N CYS A 96 7.45 -11.08 -3.67
CA CYS A 96 6.67 -10.00 -3.08
C CYS A 96 7.52 -8.76 -2.86
N SER A 97 6.93 -7.58 -3.04
CA SER A 97 7.55 -6.32 -2.66
C SER A 97 8.02 -6.38 -1.20
N ASP A 98 9.22 -5.92 -0.94
CA ASP A 98 9.80 -5.89 0.41
C ASP A 98 9.37 -4.64 1.20
N LEU A 99 9.52 -3.46 0.60
CA LEU A 99 9.10 -2.19 1.21
C LEU A 99 7.61 -1.96 0.96
N THR A 100 6.78 -2.54 1.79
CA THR A 100 5.32 -2.49 1.68
C THR A 100 4.65 -2.61 3.05
N PHE A 101 3.33 -2.43 3.08
CA PHE A 101 2.53 -2.74 4.25
C PHE A 101 2.32 -4.26 4.39
N ASP A 102 2.28 -4.75 5.62
CA ASP A 102 2.18 -6.19 5.95
C ASP A 102 1.00 -6.91 5.28
N ALA A 103 -0.10 -6.19 5.03
CA ALA A 103 -1.26 -6.75 4.34
C ALA A 103 -0.98 -7.24 2.91
N THR A 104 0.08 -6.74 2.24
CA THR A 104 0.54 -7.24 0.93
C THR A 104 1.05 -8.67 1.03
N VAL A 105 1.62 -9.05 2.16
CA VAL A 105 2.32 -10.33 2.37
C VAL A 105 1.45 -11.38 3.04
N ASN A 106 0.69 -10.99 4.06
CA ASN A 106 -0.11 -11.92 4.88
C ASN A 106 -0.96 -12.90 4.07
N PRO A 107 -1.64 -12.50 2.98
CA PRO A 107 -2.45 -13.42 2.18
C PRO A 107 -1.65 -14.54 1.48
N ILE A 108 -0.36 -14.32 1.21
CA ILE A 108 0.53 -15.38 0.71
C ILE A 108 0.62 -16.50 1.77
N ALA A 109 0.82 -16.10 3.03
CA ALA A 109 0.89 -17.05 4.15
C ALA A 109 -0.49 -17.69 4.45
N TYR A 110 -1.61 -16.96 4.28
CA TYR A 110 -2.95 -17.54 4.44
C TYR A 110 -3.20 -18.70 3.47
N GLU A 111 -2.66 -18.60 2.26
CA GLU A 111 -2.73 -19.65 1.23
C GLU A 111 -1.57 -20.67 1.30
N GLY A 112 -0.80 -20.70 2.41
CA GLY A 112 0.27 -21.65 2.65
C GLY A 112 1.54 -21.41 1.83
N GLY A 113 1.67 -20.25 1.19
CA GLY A 113 2.83 -19.85 0.39
C GLY A 113 3.96 -19.28 1.25
N GLU A 114 5.18 -19.29 0.72
CA GLU A 114 6.36 -18.67 1.30
C GLU A 114 6.73 -17.41 0.48
N ALA A 115 6.68 -16.24 1.10
CA ALA A 115 7.12 -15.01 0.45
C ALA A 115 8.65 -14.99 0.31
N VAL A 116 9.13 -14.64 -0.87
CA VAL A 116 10.51 -14.24 -1.14
C VAL A 116 10.51 -12.76 -1.43
N PHE A 117 11.13 -11.97 -0.60
CA PHE A 117 11.10 -10.52 -0.69
C PHE A 117 12.07 -10.01 -1.73
N ILE A 118 11.59 -9.09 -2.54
CA ILE A 118 12.35 -8.41 -3.60
C ILE A 118 12.63 -6.99 -3.16
N ASP A 119 13.90 -6.62 -3.13
CA ASP A 119 14.34 -5.31 -2.70
C ASP A 119 13.72 -4.19 -3.53
N THR A 120 13.83 -3.02 -3.01
CA THR A 120 13.31 -1.74 -3.51
C THR A 120 14.35 -1.01 -4.34
N GLU A 121 13.91 -0.14 -5.24
CA GLU A 121 14.80 0.76 -5.98
C GLU A 121 14.61 2.23 -5.55
N GLU A 122 15.63 3.05 -5.81
CA GLU A 122 15.76 4.39 -5.23
C GLU A 122 14.89 5.45 -5.92
N ASP A 123 14.45 5.21 -7.18
CA ASP A 123 13.79 6.22 -8.01
C ASP A 123 12.28 6.35 -7.73
N THR A 124 11.65 5.30 -7.19
CA THR A 124 10.22 5.27 -6.89
C THR A 124 9.89 4.65 -5.53
N TRP A 125 10.90 4.06 -4.85
CA TRP A 125 10.76 3.30 -3.61
C TRP A 125 9.87 2.05 -3.73
N ASN A 126 9.78 1.50 -4.92
CA ASN A 126 9.00 0.30 -5.22
C ASN A 126 9.91 -0.87 -5.64
N MET A 127 9.32 -2.03 -5.88
CA MET A 127 10.05 -3.24 -6.27
C MET A 127 11.06 -2.96 -7.39
N ASP A 128 12.32 -3.37 -7.17
CA ASP A 128 13.39 -3.23 -8.16
C ASP A 128 13.29 -4.31 -9.24
N PRO A 129 13.13 -3.93 -10.53
CA PRO A 129 13.12 -4.90 -11.62
C PRO A 129 14.41 -5.73 -11.74
N GLU A 130 15.58 -5.16 -11.42
CA GLU A 130 16.85 -5.89 -11.47
C GLU A 130 16.92 -6.96 -10.37
N SER A 131 16.46 -6.63 -9.18
CA SER A 131 16.32 -7.58 -8.08
C SER A 131 15.31 -8.69 -8.41
N LEU A 132 14.21 -8.36 -9.10
CA LEU A 132 13.22 -9.34 -9.56
C LEU A 132 13.80 -10.28 -10.62
N GLU A 133 14.57 -9.79 -11.60
CA GLU A 133 15.24 -10.63 -12.60
C GLU A 133 16.16 -11.64 -11.91
N ARG A 134 16.99 -11.15 -10.97
CA ARG A 134 17.87 -12.01 -10.17
C ARG A 134 17.12 -13.03 -9.31
N ALA A 135 15.94 -12.67 -8.81
CA ALA A 135 15.11 -13.61 -8.07
C ALA A 135 14.66 -14.78 -8.93
N PHE A 136 14.32 -14.55 -10.19
CA PHE A 136 13.99 -15.63 -11.14
C PHE A 136 15.19 -16.48 -11.51
N GLU A 137 16.42 -15.93 -11.53
CA GLU A 137 17.64 -16.75 -11.69
C GLU A 137 17.82 -17.70 -10.48
N THR A 138 17.49 -17.23 -9.27
CA THR A 138 17.64 -18.02 -8.04
C THR A 138 16.50 -19.02 -7.83
N TYR A 139 15.28 -18.63 -8.18
CA TYR A 139 14.05 -19.42 -8.01
C TYR A 139 13.24 -19.47 -9.32
N PRO A 140 13.69 -20.19 -10.33
CA PRO A 140 13.09 -20.20 -11.69
C PRO A 140 11.67 -20.78 -11.74
N ASP A 141 11.28 -21.55 -10.72
CA ASP A 141 9.96 -22.19 -10.64
C ASP A 141 8.87 -21.30 -10.07
N VAL A 142 9.21 -20.10 -9.60
CA VAL A 142 8.22 -19.13 -9.08
C VAL A 142 7.33 -18.64 -10.23
N LYS A 143 6.02 -18.64 -10.00
CA LYS A 143 5.02 -18.27 -11.00
C LYS A 143 4.04 -17.18 -10.56
N LEU A 144 4.25 -16.61 -9.37
CA LEU A 144 3.42 -15.53 -8.85
C LEU A 144 4.29 -14.42 -8.27
N VAL A 145 3.99 -13.18 -8.66
CA VAL A 145 4.60 -11.95 -8.15
C VAL A 145 3.51 -11.06 -7.58
N VAL A 146 3.67 -10.62 -6.33
CA VAL A 146 2.80 -9.63 -5.68
C VAL A 146 3.56 -8.31 -5.62
N VAL A 147 3.05 -7.29 -6.30
CA VAL A 147 3.69 -5.98 -6.40
C VAL A 147 2.81 -4.90 -5.79
N ALA A 148 3.37 -4.09 -4.89
CA ALA A 148 2.70 -2.94 -4.31
C ALA A 148 3.18 -1.63 -4.95
N HIS A 149 2.33 -0.60 -4.90
CA HIS A 149 2.65 0.78 -5.27
C HIS A 149 2.66 1.66 -4.03
N LEU A 150 3.85 1.82 -3.45
CA LEU A 150 4.05 2.44 -2.13
C LEU A 150 3.70 3.93 -2.12
N TYR A 151 2.97 4.36 -1.09
CA TYR A 151 2.61 5.77 -0.80
C TYR A 151 1.93 6.52 -1.95
N GLY A 152 1.33 5.78 -2.88
CA GLY A 152 0.64 6.36 -4.03
C GLY A 152 1.53 6.62 -5.23
N THR A 153 2.76 6.10 -5.23
CA THR A 153 3.72 6.22 -6.32
C THR A 153 3.76 4.93 -7.14
N PRO A 154 3.43 4.96 -8.44
CA PRO A 154 3.61 3.80 -9.30
C PRO A 154 5.09 3.38 -9.42
N GLY A 155 5.37 2.08 -9.26
CA GLY A 155 6.70 1.52 -9.53
C GLY A 155 7.00 1.40 -11.02
N LYS A 156 8.20 0.89 -11.37
CA LYS A 156 8.64 0.61 -12.75
C LYS A 156 7.92 -0.62 -13.32
N ILE A 157 6.60 -0.56 -13.35
CA ILE A 157 5.71 -1.71 -13.57
C ILE A 157 5.84 -2.33 -14.97
N ASP A 158 6.21 -1.58 -15.99
CA ASP A 158 6.46 -2.11 -17.34
C ASP A 158 7.69 -3.03 -17.36
N GLY A 159 8.74 -2.69 -16.60
CA GLY A 159 9.90 -3.56 -16.40
C GLY A 159 9.51 -4.87 -15.70
N ILE A 160 8.73 -4.77 -14.61
CA ILE A 160 8.21 -5.92 -13.87
C ILE A 160 7.34 -6.80 -14.77
N GLN A 161 6.40 -6.21 -15.54
CA GLN A 161 5.55 -6.96 -16.46
C GLN A 161 6.35 -7.68 -17.56
N ARG A 162 7.41 -7.05 -18.07
CA ARG A 162 8.30 -7.68 -19.08
C ARG A 162 8.98 -8.91 -18.51
N ILE A 163 9.52 -8.81 -17.28
CA ILE A 163 10.20 -9.90 -16.59
C ILE A 163 9.20 -11.02 -16.29
N CYS A 164 8.06 -10.71 -15.68
CA CYS A 164 7.05 -11.72 -15.37
C CYS A 164 6.56 -12.48 -16.60
N ARG A 165 6.35 -11.78 -17.74
CA ARG A 165 5.99 -12.43 -19.02
C ARG A 165 7.06 -13.38 -19.52
N ALA A 166 8.36 -13.01 -19.41
CA ALA A 166 9.47 -13.86 -19.82
C ALA A 166 9.54 -15.17 -19.02
N HIS A 167 9.10 -15.13 -17.75
CA HIS A 167 9.08 -16.29 -16.85
C HIS A 167 7.71 -16.98 -16.72
N ASN A 168 6.70 -16.55 -17.49
CA ASN A 168 5.32 -17.05 -17.41
C ASN A 168 4.76 -16.96 -15.99
N ALA A 169 5.01 -15.84 -15.30
CA ALA A 169 4.54 -15.56 -13.96
C ALA A 169 3.35 -14.60 -14.00
N LEU A 170 2.34 -14.84 -13.17
CA LEU A 170 1.21 -13.94 -12.94
C LEU A 170 1.61 -12.81 -12.00
N ILE A 171 0.93 -11.68 -12.14
CA ILE A 171 1.08 -10.51 -11.27
C ILE A 171 -0.23 -10.27 -10.53
N VAL A 172 -0.14 -10.19 -9.20
CA VAL A 172 -1.17 -9.58 -8.36
C VAL A 172 -0.69 -8.19 -7.97
N GLU A 173 -1.46 -7.18 -8.35
CA GLU A 173 -1.12 -5.77 -8.13
C GLU A 173 -1.85 -5.24 -6.89
N ASP A 174 -1.09 -4.85 -5.88
CA ASP A 174 -1.60 -4.16 -4.70
C ASP A 174 -1.59 -2.64 -4.95
N ALA A 175 -2.74 -2.11 -5.39
CA ALA A 175 -2.96 -0.69 -5.61
C ALA A 175 -3.70 -0.02 -4.41
N ALA A 176 -3.62 -0.62 -3.20
CA ALA A 176 -4.29 -0.12 -2.00
C ALA A 176 -3.90 1.31 -1.61
N GLU A 177 -2.76 1.80 -2.06
CA GLU A 177 -2.24 3.13 -1.76
C GLU A 177 -2.25 4.07 -2.97
N SER A 178 -2.51 3.53 -4.17
CA SER A 178 -2.30 4.24 -5.44
C SER A 178 -3.56 4.47 -6.28
N PHE A 179 -4.76 4.35 -5.68
CA PHE A 179 -6.00 4.66 -6.42
C PHE A 179 -5.95 6.06 -7.03
N GLY A 180 -6.17 6.15 -8.33
CA GLY A 180 -6.09 7.38 -9.11
C GLY A 180 -4.67 7.74 -9.63
N ALA A 181 -3.62 7.02 -9.20
CA ALA A 181 -2.29 7.20 -9.77
C ALA A 181 -2.19 6.55 -11.16
N THR A 182 -1.35 7.10 -12.04
CA THR A 182 -1.14 6.56 -13.39
C THR A 182 0.32 6.31 -13.71
N TYR A 183 0.56 5.30 -14.54
CA TYR A 183 1.86 5.05 -15.17
C TYR A 183 1.68 4.95 -16.68
N LYS A 184 2.38 5.80 -17.44
CA LYS A 184 2.24 5.94 -18.89
C LYS A 184 0.77 6.14 -19.33
N GLY A 185 0.03 6.94 -18.56
CA GLY A 185 -1.37 7.27 -18.81
C GLY A 185 -2.38 6.15 -18.47
N LYS A 186 -1.92 5.03 -17.92
CA LYS A 186 -2.78 3.91 -17.49
C LYS A 186 -2.86 3.89 -15.97
N GLN A 187 -4.06 3.74 -15.42
CA GLN A 187 -4.31 3.70 -13.98
C GLN A 187 -3.62 2.49 -13.31
N THR A 188 -3.10 2.68 -12.10
CA THR A 188 -2.78 1.56 -11.20
C THR A 188 -4.05 0.79 -10.88
N GLY A 189 -3.93 -0.52 -10.71
CA GLY A 189 -5.06 -1.43 -10.67
C GLY A 189 -5.37 -2.11 -12.01
N LEU A 190 -4.58 -1.81 -13.06
CA LEU A 190 -4.74 -2.40 -14.40
C LEU A 190 -3.49 -3.13 -14.90
N PHE A 191 -2.44 -3.19 -14.11
CA PHE A 191 -1.16 -3.76 -14.54
C PHE A 191 -1.01 -5.23 -14.17
N GLY A 192 -1.69 -5.70 -13.11
CA GLY A 192 -1.73 -7.11 -12.71
C GLY A 192 -2.69 -7.94 -13.55
N ASP A 193 -2.54 -9.26 -13.49
CA ASP A 193 -3.58 -10.21 -13.91
C ASP A 193 -4.82 -10.05 -13.02
N TYR A 194 -4.57 -9.77 -11.74
CA TYR A 194 -5.54 -9.35 -10.72
C TYR A 194 -5.00 -8.18 -9.96
N SER A 195 -5.87 -7.26 -9.55
CA SER A 195 -5.49 -6.08 -8.82
C SER A 195 -6.47 -5.77 -7.68
N ILE A 196 -6.04 -4.98 -6.70
CA ILE A 196 -6.92 -4.61 -5.60
C ILE A 196 -6.83 -3.13 -5.25
N LEU A 197 -7.90 -2.63 -4.63
CA LEU A 197 -7.97 -1.32 -3.98
C LEU A 197 -8.32 -1.47 -2.50
N SER A 198 -7.99 -0.45 -1.72
CA SER A 198 -8.37 -0.35 -0.30
C SER A 198 -9.12 0.96 -0.04
N PHE A 199 -10.19 0.86 0.76
CA PHE A 199 -10.98 1.98 1.23
C PHE A 199 -10.93 2.10 2.77
N ASN A 200 -9.82 1.66 3.38
CA ASN A 200 -9.60 1.82 4.81
C ASN A 200 -9.62 3.31 5.21
N GLY A 201 -9.85 3.60 6.50
CA GLY A 201 -10.09 4.95 7.01
C GLY A 201 -9.05 6.02 6.63
N ASN A 202 -7.80 5.65 6.43
CA ASN A 202 -6.71 6.56 6.09
C ASN A 202 -6.37 6.65 4.60
N LYS A 203 -7.07 5.91 3.74
CA LYS A 203 -6.81 5.90 2.27
C LYS A 203 -7.36 7.15 1.60
N ILE A 204 -6.88 7.41 0.39
CA ILE A 204 -7.25 8.62 -0.38
C ILE A 204 -8.76 8.71 -0.65
N ILE A 205 -9.40 7.55 -0.82
CA ILE A 205 -10.85 7.34 -0.82
C ILE A 205 -11.15 6.33 0.29
N THR A 206 -12.08 6.66 1.15
CA THR A 206 -12.41 5.82 2.31
C THR A 206 -13.88 5.43 2.36
N GLY A 207 -14.14 4.21 2.84
CA GLY A 207 -15.44 3.75 3.31
C GLY A 207 -15.45 3.51 4.82
N SER A 208 -14.44 4.04 5.57
CA SER A 208 -14.04 3.64 6.92
C SER A 208 -13.41 2.23 6.95
N ALA A 209 -13.89 1.34 6.15
CA ALA A 209 -13.39 0.01 5.82
C ALA A 209 -13.67 -0.26 4.32
N GLY A 210 -13.32 -1.42 3.84
CA GLY A 210 -13.61 -1.84 2.47
C GLY A 210 -12.39 -1.97 1.58
N GLY A 211 -12.60 -2.60 0.45
CA GLY A 211 -11.65 -2.78 -0.64
C GLY A 211 -12.38 -3.25 -1.88
N ALA A 212 -11.66 -3.43 -2.96
CA ALA A 212 -12.20 -4.00 -4.19
C ALA A 212 -11.16 -4.89 -4.88
N PHE A 213 -11.63 -6.01 -5.41
CA PHE A 213 -10.90 -6.85 -6.35
C PHE A 213 -11.22 -6.36 -7.77
N LEU A 214 -10.21 -6.28 -8.64
CA LEU A 214 -10.31 -5.77 -10.01
C LEU A 214 -9.81 -6.80 -11.01
N THR A 215 -10.56 -6.99 -12.09
CA THR A 215 -10.17 -7.88 -13.18
C THR A 215 -10.83 -7.49 -14.50
N ASN A 216 -10.31 -8.01 -15.61
CA ASN A 216 -10.97 -7.95 -16.92
C ASN A 216 -11.70 -9.26 -17.29
N SER A 217 -11.74 -10.25 -16.40
CA SER A 217 -12.40 -11.52 -16.55
C SER A 217 -13.72 -11.54 -15.75
N THR A 218 -14.84 -11.65 -16.43
CA THR A 218 -16.15 -11.77 -15.77
C THR A 218 -16.27 -13.09 -14.99
N GLU A 219 -15.66 -14.16 -15.48
CA GLU A 219 -15.63 -15.47 -14.81
C GLU A 219 -14.92 -15.37 -13.45
N ASP A 220 -13.72 -14.74 -13.44
CA ASP A 220 -12.94 -14.54 -12.22
C ASP A 220 -13.68 -13.64 -11.21
N ALA A 221 -14.33 -12.57 -11.69
CA ALA A 221 -15.14 -11.71 -10.85
C ALA A 221 -16.31 -12.44 -10.20
N LEU A 222 -17.01 -13.29 -10.96
CA LEU A 222 -18.10 -14.13 -10.43
C LEU A 222 -17.59 -15.12 -9.39
N LYS A 223 -16.41 -15.73 -9.62
CA LYS A 223 -15.78 -16.65 -8.67
C LYS A 223 -15.42 -15.96 -7.36
N VAL A 224 -14.79 -14.79 -7.43
CA VAL A 224 -14.45 -13.98 -6.25
C VAL A 224 -15.71 -13.53 -5.51
N ARG A 225 -16.75 -13.12 -6.24
CA ARG A 225 -18.05 -12.75 -5.65
C ARG A 225 -18.69 -13.91 -4.90
N LYS A 226 -18.68 -15.11 -5.49
CA LYS A 226 -19.15 -16.36 -4.85
C LYS A 226 -18.37 -16.64 -3.57
N TRP A 227 -17.03 -16.63 -3.62
CA TRP A 227 -16.20 -16.86 -2.44
C TRP A 227 -16.44 -15.84 -1.33
N SER A 228 -16.67 -14.58 -1.66
CA SER A 228 -16.91 -13.53 -0.68
C SER A 228 -18.23 -13.67 0.09
N THR A 229 -19.11 -14.56 -0.35
CA THR A 229 -20.44 -14.87 0.23
C THR A 229 -20.56 -16.35 0.60
N GLN A 230 -19.55 -16.91 1.26
CA GLN A 230 -19.48 -18.27 1.77
C GLN A 230 -19.41 -19.36 0.68
N ALA A 231 -19.07 -19.03 -0.58
CA ALA A 231 -19.06 -19.94 -1.72
C ALA A 231 -20.38 -20.73 -1.86
N ARG A 232 -21.51 -20.05 -1.61
CA ARG A 232 -22.83 -20.65 -1.69
C ARG A 232 -23.19 -21.00 -3.13
N GLU A 233 -23.71 -22.22 -3.34
CA GLU A 233 -24.25 -22.71 -4.61
C GLU A 233 -25.68 -22.22 -4.87
N ASP A 234 -26.07 -22.18 -6.13
CA ASP A 234 -27.48 -21.96 -6.54
C ASP A 234 -28.30 -23.23 -6.36
N ALA A 235 -28.78 -23.43 -5.14
CA ALA A 235 -29.60 -24.60 -4.75
C ALA A 235 -30.77 -24.16 -3.85
N PRO A 236 -31.85 -24.95 -3.73
CA PRO A 236 -32.98 -24.65 -2.84
C PRO A 236 -32.61 -24.60 -1.35
N TRP A 237 -31.48 -25.14 -0.99
CA TRP A 237 -30.89 -25.13 0.36
C TRP A 237 -29.49 -24.51 0.32
N TYR A 238 -28.88 -24.25 1.50
CA TYR A 238 -27.49 -23.80 1.59
C TYR A 238 -26.56 -24.99 1.27
N GLN A 239 -26.02 -24.98 0.05
CA GLN A 239 -25.04 -25.95 -0.41
C GLN A 239 -23.69 -25.26 -0.65
N HIS A 240 -22.62 -25.93 -0.27
CA HIS A 240 -21.25 -25.43 -0.39
C HIS A 240 -20.34 -26.54 -0.92
N GLU A 241 -19.74 -26.34 -2.08
CA GLU A 241 -18.84 -27.29 -2.73
C GLU A 241 -17.37 -26.91 -2.58
N GLU A 242 -17.11 -25.69 -2.16
CA GLU A 242 -15.78 -25.17 -1.92
C GLU A 242 -15.75 -24.23 -0.70
N LEU A 243 -14.52 -23.94 -0.21
CA LEU A 243 -14.35 -23.04 0.93
C LEU A 243 -14.61 -21.59 0.51
N GLY A 244 -15.52 -20.94 1.22
CA GLY A 244 -15.85 -19.53 1.05
C GLY A 244 -15.57 -18.70 2.29
N TYR A 245 -15.84 -17.39 2.17
CA TYR A 245 -15.53 -16.39 3.18
C TYR A 245 -16.70 -15.42 3.38
N ASN A 246 -16.72 -14.72 4.50
CA ASN A 246 -17.61 -13.58 4.72
C ASN A 246 -16.84 -12.28 4.44
N TYR A 247 -16.55 -12.01 3.16
CA TYR A 247 -15.72 -10.91 2.71
C TYR A 247 -16.47 -9.88 1.85
N ARG A 248 -17.78 -10.03 1.67
CA ARG A 248 -18.57 -9.07 0.88
C ARG A 248 -18.67 -7.73 1.61
N MET A 249 -18.52 -6.61 0.90
CA MET A 249 -18.73 -5.27 1.46
C MET A 249 -20.19 -5.09 1.87
N SER A 250 -20.46 -4.40 2.99
CA SER A 250 -21.83 -4.02 3.35
C SER A 250 -22.33 -2.85 2.48
N ASN A 251 -23.64 -2.79 2.25
CA ASN A 251 -24.27 -1.73 1.48
C ASN A 251 -24.11 -0.33 2.12
N VAL A 252 -23.94 -0.27 3.45
CA VAL A 252 -23.68 0.96 4.20
C VAL A 252 -22.27 1.49 3.90
N ILE A 253 -21.24 0.63 4.00
CA ILE A 253 -19.87 0.98 3.66
C ILE A 253 -19.75 1.36 2.18
N ALA A 254 -20.41 0.60 1.32
CA ALA A 254 -20.47 0.91 -0.11
C ALA A 254 -21.11 2.27 -0.40
N GLY A 255 -22.08 2.70 0.40
CA GLY A 255 -22.67 4.04 0.32
C GLY A 255 -21.65 5.14 0.60
N ILE A 256 -20.79 4.95 1.61
CA ILE A 256 -19.70 5.90 1.89
C ILE A 256 -18.72 5.93 0.71
N VAL A 257 -18.27 4.77 0.23
CA VAL A 257 -17.35 4.67 -0.92
C VAL A 257 -17.94 5.32 -2.16
N ARG A 258 -19.23 5.07 -2.46
CA ARG A 258 -19.98 5.68 -3.56
C ARG A 258 -19.95 7.22 -3.49
N GLY A 259 -20.13 7.76 -2.28
CA GLY A 259 -20.10 9.22 -2.04
C GLY A 259 -18.70 9.83 -2.13
N GLN A 260 -17.66 9.06 -1.87
CA GLN A 260 -16.27 9.52 -1.87
C GLN A 260 -15.61 9.50 -3.25
N ILE A 261 -15.87 8.50 -4.09
CA ILE A 261 -15.21 8.32 -5.40
C ILE A 261 -15.29 9.57 -6.30
N PRO A 262 -16.41 10.33 -6.37
CA PRO A 262 -16.48 11.54 -7.18
C PRO A 262 -15.44 12.61 -6.83
N TYR A 263 -14.90 12.60 -5.61
CA TYR A 263 -13.93 13.57 -5.12
C TYR A 263 -12.46 13.11 -5.25
N LEU A 264 -12.21 12.01 -5.94
CA LEU A 264 -10.86 11.44 -6.05
C LEU A 264 -9.85 12.43 -6.63
N GLU A 265 -10.18 13.12 -7.72
CA GLU A 265 -9.30 14.08 -8.37
C GLU A 265 -9.04 15.33 -7.49
N GLU A 266 -10.05 15.76 -6.74
CA GLU A 266 -9.89 16.83 -5.75
C GLU A 266 -8.92 16.43 -4.65
N HIS A 267 -9.07 15.22 -4.10
CA HIS A 267 -8.15 14.70 -3.08
C HIS A 267 -6.73 14.58 -3.61
N ILE A 268 -6.53 14.09 -4.85
CA ILE A 268 -5.21 14.02 -5.48
C ILE A 268 -4.60 15.41 -5.62
N ALA A 269 -5.38 16.39 -6.07
CA ALA A 269 -4.90 17.77 -6.21
C ALA A 269 -4.46 18.38 -4.87
N GLN A 270 -5.24 18.17 -3.81
CA GLN A 270 -4.92 18.62 -2.45
C GLN A 270 -3.63 17.93 -1.93
N LYS A 271 -3.52 16.61 -2.09
CA LYS A 271 -2.32 15.85 -1.71
C LYS A 271 -1.08 16.32 -2.47
N LYS A 272 -1.22 16.61 -3.77
CA LYS A 272 -0.13 17.15 -4.59
C LYS A 272 0.29 18.54 -4.10
N GLU A 273 -0.64 19.41 -3.73
CA GLU A 273 -0.33 20.73 -3.16
C GLU A 273 0.47 20.58 -1.85
N ILE A 274 0.05 19.69 -0.96
CA ILE A 274 0.75 19.38 0.30
C ILE A 274 2.19 18.91 0.00
N PHE A 275 2.36 17.96 -0.92
CA PHE A 275 3.68 17.45 -1.30
C PHE A 275 4.58 18.55 -1.86
N MET A 276 4.06 19.39 -2.77
CA MET A 276 4.82 20.45 -3.40
C MET A 276 5.21 21.54 -2.39
N ARG A 277 4.33 21.83 -1.40
CA ARG A 277 4.62 22.79 -0.34
C ARG A 277 5.74 22.30 0.60
N TYR A 278 5.74 21.02 0.99
CA TYR A 278 6.87 20.43 1.71
C TYR A 278 8.15 20.50 0.90
N LYS A 279 8.10 20.12 -0.37
CA LYS A 279 9.27 20.14 -1.26
C LYS A 279 9.90 21.52 -1.36
N GLU A 280 9.10 22.58 -1.47
CA GLU A 280 9.62 23.96 -1.52
C GLU A 280 10.05 24.45 -0.13
N GLY A 281 9.24 24.19 0.91
CA GLY A 281 9.52 24.64 2.27
C GLY A 281 10.74 24.00 2.93
N LEU A 282 11.09 22.79 2.52
CA LEU A 282 12.29 22.08 3.01
C LEU A 282 13.53 22.29 2.12
N LYS A 283 13.41 23.11 1.07
CA LYS A 283 14.52 23.42 0.18
C LYS A 283 15.70 24.06 0.95
N GLY A 284 16.89 23.60 0.64
CA GLY A 284 18.13 24.02 1.31
C GLY A 284 18.50 23.21 2.54
N LEU A 285 17.60 22.35 3.03
CA LEU A 285 17.97 21.31 3.99
C LEU A 285 18.54 20.07 3.26
N PRO A 286 19.39 19.28 3.92
CA PRO A 286 19.94 18.03 3.40
C PRO A 286 18.91 16.91 3.47
N VAL A 287 17.80 17.10 2.75
CA VAL A 287 16.67 16.15 2.67
C VAL A 287 16.12 16.06 1.25
N ARG A 288 15.50 14.95 0.93
CA ARG A 288 14.78 14.74 -0.34
C ARG A 288 13.39 14.19 -0.08
N MET A 289 12.40 14.68 -0.82
CA MET A 289 11.05 14.11 -0.79
C MET A 289 11.03 12.76 -1.52
N ASN A 290 10.06 11.91 -1.16
CA ASN A 290 9.87 10.62 -1.85
C ASN A 290 9.83 10.83 -3.37
N PRO A 291 10.61 10.05 -4.12
CA PRO A 291 10.78 10.20 -5.56
C PRO A 291 9.61 9.60 -6.34
N TYR A 292 9.51 9.96 -7.60
CA TYR A 292 8.63 9.33 -8.59
C TYR A 292 9.15 9.55 -10.00
N ASP A 293 8.81 8.69 -10.92
CA ASP A 293 9.16 8.84 -12.35
C ASP A 293 8.36 9.98 -12.99
N LYS A 294 8.95 11.18 -13.00
CA LYS A 294 8.32 12.40 -13.53
C LYS A 294 7.95 12.33 -15.00
N LYS A 295 8.54 11.41 -15.75
CA LYS A 295 8.29 11.24 -17.19
C LYS A 295 7.10 10.36 -17.46
N ASN A 296 6.94 9.30 -16.68
CA ASN A 296 6.01 8.23 -16.98
C ASN A 296 4.90 8.07 -15.94
N SER A 297 5.04 8.64 -14.73
CA SER A 297 4.05 8.46 -13.67
C SER A 297 3.44 9.76 -13.17
N GLU A 298 2.17 9.67 -12.77
CA GLU A 298 1.45 10.69 -12.02
C GLU A 298 0.97 10.04 -10.71
N PRO A 299 1.70 10.23 -9.59
CA PRO A 299 1.29 9.73 -8.28
C PRO A 299 -0.01 10.37 -7.81
N ASN A 300 -0.72 9.67 -6.92
CA ASN A 300 -1.83 10.28 -6.18
C ASN A 300 -1.36 11.05 -4.94
N PHE A 301 -0.06 11.00 -4.61
CA PHE A 301 0.57 11.67 -3.47
C PHE A 301 -0.08 11.36 -2.11
N TRP A 302 -0.60 10.15 -1.93
CA TRP A 302 -1.33 9.77 -0.71
C TRP A 302 -0.60 10.18 0.56
N LEU A 303 0.70 9.88 0.67
CA LEU A 303 1.56 10.37 1.74
C LEU A 303 2.79 11.12 1.19
N SER A 304 3.07 12.27 1.78
CA SER A 304 4.34 12.98 1.60
C SER A 304 5.37 12.36 2.53
N CYS A 305 6.48 11.89 1.97
CA CYS A 305 7.57 11.31 2.73
C CYS A 305 8.87 12.05 2.42
N MET A 306 9.81 12.03 3.35
CA MET A 306 11.15 12.55 3.10
C MET A 306 12.22 11.59 3.59
N ILE A 307 13.42 11.71 3.03
CA ILE A 307 14.62 11.00 3.45
C ILE A 307 15.71 12.02 3.77
N ILE A 308 16.43 11.81 4.87
CA ILE A 308 17.54 12.66 5.33
C ILE A 308 18.82 12.17 4.64
N ASP A 309 19.68 13.07 4.21
CA ASP A 309 20.99 12.70 3.64
C ASP A 309 21.85 12.04 4.72
N GLU A 310 22.63 11.03 4.32
CA GLU A 310 23.33 10.13 5.25
C GLU A 310 24.35 10.85 6.14
N ASP A 311 25.08 11.81 5.58
CA ASP A 311 26.16 12.55 6.25
C ASP A 311 25.68 13.51 7.36
N VAL A 312 24.40 13.83 7.39
CA VAL A 312 23.76 14.65 8.44
C VAL A 312 22.89 13.86 9.39
N MET A 313 22.94 12.52 9.31
CA MET A 313 22.24 11.68 10.27
C MET A 313 22.96 11.66 11.62
N CYS A 314 22.25 11.97 12.71
CA CYS A 314 22.73 11.60 14.04
C CYS A 314 22.50 10.08 14.28
N ARG A 315 23.25 9.54 15.25
CA ARG A 315 23.13 8.12 15.57
C ARG A 315 21.75 7.79 16.16
N GLN A 316 21.02 6.87 15.50
CA GLN A 316 19.82 6.28 16.05
C GLN A 316 19.93 4.75 16.08
N VAL A 317 19.23 4.10 17.01
CA VAL A 317 19.09 2.65 17.09
C VAL A 317 17.61 2.34 17.15
N ARG A 318 17.12 1.57 16.20
CA ARG A 318 15.75 1.06 16.15
C ARG A 318 15.77 -0.42 16.52
N GLY A 319 15.50 -0.70 17.80
CA GLY A 319 15.29 -2.06 18.30
C GLY A 319 13.92 -2.62 17.87
N GLU A 320 13.54 -3.75 18.43
CA GLU A 320 12.24 -4.38 18.14
C GLU A 320 11.06 -3.56 18.72
N LYS A 321 11.25 -2.93 19.86
CA LYS A 321 10.20 -2.18 20.59
C LYS A 321 10.64 -0.81 21.07
N GLU A 322 11.92 -0.48 20.93
CA GLU A 322 12.50 0.76 21.44
C GLU A 322 13.27 1.48 20.34
N VAL A 323 13.27 2.77 20.45
CA VAL A 323 14.05 3.66 19.56
C VAL A 323 14.84 4.60 20.45
N LEU A 324 16.14 4.66 20.22
CA LEU A 324 17.08 5.56 20.89
C LEU A 324 17.82 6.40 19.84
N TYR A 325 18.11 7.65 20.17
CA TYR A 325 18.96 8.49 19.36
C TYR A 325 19.82 9.42 20.25
N ASN A 326 20.95 9.83 19.71
CA ASN A 326 21.83 10.78 20.36
C ASN A 326 21.80 12.10 19.58
N PRO A 327 21.23 13.18 20.14
CA PRO A 327 21.26 14.49 19.51
C PRO A 327 22.70 14.94 19.26
N GLU A 328 22.96 15.47 18.06
CA GLU A 328 24.27 16.04 17.66
C GLU A 328 24.01 17.40 16.96
N PRO A 329 24.70 18.48 17.32
CA PRO A 329 24.52 19.78 16.66
C PRO A 329 24.68 19.68 15.13
N GLY A 330 23.72 20.25 14.39
CA GLY A 330 23.71 20.24 12.93
C GLY A 330 23.36 18.89 12.29
N LYS A 331 22.97 17.90 13.09
CA LYS A 331 22.51 16.59 12.63
C LYS A 331 21.17 16.23 13.25
N THR A 332 20.41 15.40 12.57
CA THR A 332 19.15 14.91 13.07
C THR A 332 18.87 13.49 12.57
N CYS A 333 17.75 12.90 13.00
CA CYS A 333 17.28 11.61 12.51
C CYS A 333 15.75 11.59 12.45
N PRO A 334 15.15 10.62 11.72
CA PRO A 334 13.68 10.48 11.65
C PRO A 334 13.01 10.42 13.01
N THR A 335 13.64 9.79 14.00
CA THR A 335 13.10 9.68 15.36
C THR A 335 12.98 11.03 16.04
N GLU A 336 14.01 11.86 15.97
CA GLU A 336 14.01 13.21 16.56
C GLU A 336 12.94 14.09 15.91
N ILE A 337 12.89 14.10 14.57
CA ILE A 337 11.89 14.89 13.84
C ILE A 337 10.46 14.42 14.17
N LEU A 338 10.22 13.11 14.25
CA LEU A 338 8.93 12.56 14.60
C LEU A 338 8.53 12.94 16.04
N SER A 339 9.48 12.95 16.98
CA SER A 339 9.25 13.40 18.35
C SER A 339 8.87 14.89 18.40
N ALA A 340 9.62 15.74 17.69
CA ALA A 340 9.34 17.18 17.60
C ALA A 340 7.96 17.47 16.99
N ILE A 341 7.57 16.74 15.94
CA ILE A 341 6.24 16.82 15.33
C ILE A 341 5.16 16.39 16.34
N ALA A 342 5.37 15.29 17.05
CA ALA A 342 4.43 14.75 18.02
C ALA A 342 4.23 15.66 19.24
N GLU A 343 5.30 16.28 19.76
CA GLU A 343 5.25 17.28 20.84
C GLU A 343 4.40 18.51 20.48
N ASN A 344 4.29 18.79 19.19
CA ASN A 344 3.45 19.86 18.65
C ASN A 344 2.06 19.39 18.20
N ASN A 345 1.59 18.23 18.67
CA ASN A 345 0.26 17.67 18.41
C ASN A 345 0.01 17.38 16.91
N ALA A 346 1.02 16.93 16.18
CA ALA A 346 0.92 16.46 14.80
C ALA A 346 1.42 15.02 14.67
N GLU A 347 0.98 14.30 13.64
CA GLU A 347 1.29 12.89 13.44
C GLU A 347 2.16 12.70 12.20
N GLY A 348 3.43 12.36 12.40
CA GLY A 348 4.27 11.70 11.42
C GLY A 348 4.40 10.20 11.72
N ARG A 349 4.98 9.44 10.81
CA ARG A 349 5.27 8.01 11.00
C ARG A 349 6.66 7.67 10.42
N PRO A 350 7.35 6.65 10.96
CA PRO A 350 8.47 6.06 10.24
C PRO A 350 8.01 5.57 8.86
N ILE A 351 8.92 5.50 7.90
CA ILE A 351 8.69 4.69 6.69
C ILE A 351 8.32 3.26 7.11
N TRP A 352 7.52 2.56 6.31
CA TRP A 352 7.19 1.17 6.59
C TRP A 352 8.48 0.36 6.79
N LYS A 353 8.53 -0.44 7.87
CA LYS A 353 9.66 -1.34 8.11
C LYS A 353 9.62 -2.42 7.03
N PRO A 354 10.71 -2.64 6.27
CA PRO A 354 10.78 -3.67 5.25
C PRO A 354 10.36 -5.05 5.76
N MET A 355 9.71 -5.84 4.92
CA MET A 355 9.11 -7.10 5.32
C MET A 355 10.15 -8.13 5.75
N HIS A 356 11.31 -8.20 5.07
CA HIS A 356 12.40 -9.09 5.47
C HIS A 356 12.97 -8.78 6.87
N MET A 357 12.78 -7.55 7.36
CA MET A 357 13.16 -7.12 8.72
C MET A 357 12.08 -7.39 9.77
N GLN A 358 10.87 -7.77 9.38
CA GLN A 358 9.79 -8.07 10.32
C GLN A 358 10.07 -9.37 11.08
N PRO A 359 9.85 -9.41 12.40
CA PRO A 359 10.12 -10.63 13.21
C PRO A 359 9.47 -11.90 12.66
N ILE A 360 8.25 -11.78 12.12
CA ILE A 360 7.50 -12.90 11.55
C ILE A 360 8.12 -13.44 10.26
N TYR A 361 8.84 -12.60 9.49
CA TYR A 361 9.39 -12.95 8.18
C TYR A 361 10.92 -12.98 8.14
N ARG A 362 11.61 -12.86 9.28
CA ARG A 362 13.07 -12.78 9.34
C ARG A 362 13.79 -14.02 8.80
N SER A 363 13.09 -15.13 8.64
CA SER A 363 13.64 -16.35 8.04
C SER A 363 13.37 -16.51 6.55
N ASN A 364 12.55 -15.64 5.96
CA ASN A 364 12.26 -15.66 4.53
C ASN A 364 13.46 -15.18 3.70
N ALA A 365 13.55 -15.66 2.47
CA ALA A 365 14.57 -15.19 1.54
C ALA A 365 14.33 -13.75 1.14
N PHE A 366 15.41 -12.99 0.97
CA PHE A 366 15.42 -11.59 0.51
C PHE A 366 16.44 -11.45 -0.61
N ILE A 367 16.05 -10.87 -1.74
CA ILE A 367 16.86 -10.77 -2.95
C ILE A 367 17.06 -9.30 -3.31
N THR A 368 18.32 -8.94 -3.50
CA THR A 368 18.74 -7.61 -4.01
C THR A 368 19.46 -7.77 -5.34
N LYS A 369 19.58 -6.70 -6.11
CA LYS A 369 20.38 -6.69 -7.35
C LYS A 369 21.89 -6.92 -7.10
N TYR A 370 22.35 -6.72 -5.87
CA TYR A 370 23.76 -6.90 -5.47
C TYR A 370 24.06 -8.31 -4.96
N GLY A 371 23.06 -9.16 -4.75
CA GLY A 371 23.22 -10.52 -4.25
C GLY A 371 22.02 -10.98 -3.42
N ASN A 372 22.11 -12.18 -2.88
CA ASN A 372 21.13 -12.66 -1.92
C ASN A 372 21.48 -12.07 -0.56
N GLY A 373 20.68 -11.09 -0.12
CA GLY A 373 20.79 -10.51 1.21
C GLY A 373 19.79 -11.13 2.16
N ARG A 374 20.04 -10.96 3.46
CA ARG A 374 19.10 -11.34 4.50
C ARG A 374 19.38 -10.57 5.77
N ALA A 375 18.40 -9.81 6.24
CA ALA A 375 18.46 -9.21 7.56
C ALA A 375 18.33 -10.29 8.66
N ARG A 376 19.13 -10.19 9.71
CA ARG A 376 19.06 -11.04 10.90
C ARG A 376 18.65 -10.18 12.08
N SER A 377 17.54 -10.52 12.72
CA SER A 377 17.11 -9.87 13.98
C SER A 377 17.13 -8.33 13.94
N ASN A 378 16.58 -7.72 12.90
CA ASN A 378 16.60 -6.28 12.65
C ASN A 378 17.98 -5.66 12.38
N ALA A 379 19.02 -6.45 12.28
CA ALA A 379 20.35 -6.00 11.88
C ALA A 379 20.46 -6.01 10.36
N TYR A 380 21.16 -5.03 9.82
CA TYR A 380 21.56 -5.02 8.42
C TYR A 380 22.65 -6.08 8.20
N ILE A 381 22.70 -6.65 7.01
CA ILE A 381 23.85 -7.44 6.57
C ILE A 381 24.88 -6.45 6.06
N GLU A 382 25.92 -6.25 6.84
CA GLU A 382 27.09 -5.46 6.44
C GLU A 382 28.08 -6.41 5.75
N GLU A 383 27.97 -6.53 4.44
CA GLU A 383 28.99 -7.16 3.61
C GLU A 383 29.54 -6.11 2.64
N GLU A 384 30.83 -6.19 2.31
CA GLU A 384 31.45 -5.25 1.37
C GLU A 384 30.73 -5.33 0.01
N GLY A 385 30.19 -4.18 -0.46
CA GLY A 385 29.41 -4.10 -1.70
C GLY A 385 27.92 -4.49 -1.59
N PHE A 386 27.44 -4.87 -0.41
CA PHE A 386 26.02 -5.13 -0.19
C PHE A 386 25.26 -3.81 0.09
N LYS A 387 24.14 -3.63 -0.58
CA LYS A 387 23.24 -2.50 -0.33
C LYS A 387 21.80 -3.01 -0.21
N ASP A 388 21.18 -2.72 0.91
CA ASP A 388 19.76 -2.94 1.21
C ASP A 388 19.04 -1.59 1.10
N VAL A 389 18.40 -1.36 -0.04
CA VAL A 389 17.78 -0.05 -0.35
C VAL A 389 16.55 0.18 0.52
N GLY A 390 15.73 -0.86 0.74
CA GLY A 390 14.53 -0.75 1.58
C GLY A 390 14.90 -0.41 3.03
N ALA A 391 15.92 -1.07 3.58
CA ALA A 391 16.40 -0.80 4.93
C ALA A 391 17.03 0.59 5.07
N ASP A 392 17.77 1.08 4.06
CA ASP A 392 18.32 2.42 4.05
C ASP A 392 17.21 3.48 4.05
N ILE A 393 16.19 3.33 3.20
CA ILE A 393 15.03 4.21 3.16
C ILE A 393 14.30 4.20 4.51
N PHE A 394 14.09 3.02 5.11
CA PHE A 394 13.49 2.90 6.44
C PHE A 394 14.31 3.59 7.51
N ASN A 395 15.63 3.45 7.47
CA ASN A 395 16.53 4.05 8.48
C ASN A 395 16.52 5.58 8.44
N ARG A 396 16.55 6.16 7.25
CA ARG A 396 16.70 7.61 7.03
C ARG A 396 15.41 8.35 6.73
N GLY A 397 14.30 7.63 6.49
CA GLY A 397 13.06 8.19 6.01
C GLY A 397 11.95 8.30 7.04
N LEU A 398 11.01 9.20 6.77
CA LEU A 398 9.77 9.36 7.54
C LEU A 398 8.63 9.87 6.68
N CYS A 399 7.40 9.56 7.10
CA CYS A 399 6.17 10.09 6.53
C CYS A 399 5.75 11.35 7.28
N LEU A 400 5.45 12.42 6.56
CA LEU A 400 5.03 13.72 7.06
C LEU A 400 3.50 13.81 7.15
N PRO A 401 2.94 14.65 8.05
CA PRO A 401 1.51 14.95 8.07
C PRO A 401 1.02 15.33 6.67
N SER A 402 0.04 14.58 6.18
CA SER A 402 -0.45 14.70 4.80
C SER A 402 -1.99 14.79 4.75
N ASP A 403 -2.62 15.24 5.84
CA ASP A 403 -4.07 15.36 5.96
C ASP A 403 -4.63 16.46 5.05
N ASN A 404 -5.65 16.16 4.25
CA ASN A 404 -6.29 17.13 3.35
C ASN A 404 -6.91 18.32 4.09
N LYS A 405 -7.22 18.17 5.39
CA LYS A 405 -7.79 19.23 6.22
C LYS A 405 -6.74 20.14 6.87
N MET A 406 -5.46 19.82 6.69
CA MET A 406 -4.35 20.64 7.18
C MET A 406 -4.31 21.99 6.44
N THR A 407 -4.30 23.12 7.18
CA THR A 407 -4.17 24.43 6.56
C THR A 407 -2.72 24.72 6.11
N LYS A 408 -2.55 25.71 5.25
CA LYS A 408 -1.23 26.14 4.78
C LYS A 408 -0.35 26.62 5.93
N GLU A 409 -0.93 27.37 6.86
CA GLU A 409 -0.25 27.89 8.06
C GLU A 409 0.19 26.76 8.98
N GLN A 410 -0.64 25.74 9.15
CA GLN A 410 -0.29 24.55 9.93
C GLN A 410 0.87 23.79 9.27
N GLN A 411 0.85 23.65 7.95
CA GLN A 411 1.93 23.00 7.22
C GLN A 411 3.22 23.80 7.29
N ASP A 412 3.17 25.13 7.20
CA ASP A 412 4.35 26.02 7.37
C ASP A 412 4.96 25.86 8.76
N MET A 413 4.13 25.73 9.79
CA MET A 413 4.62 25.49 11.14
C MET A 413 5.30 24.10 11.25
N ILE A 414 4.75 23.06 10.62
CA ILE A 414 5.41 21.74 10.56
C ILE A 414 6.75 21.83 9.83
N ILE A 415 6.82 22.56 8.73
CA ILE A 415 8.08 22.81 8.00
C ILE A 415 9.10 23.50 8.91
N GLU A 416 8.68 24.50 9.67
CA GLU A 416 9.55 25.21 10.62
C GLU A 416 10.02 24.29 11.76
N ILE A 417 9.15 23.41 12.29
CA ILE A 417 9.54 22.39 13.29
C ILE A 417 10.65 21.50 12.73
N ILE A 418 10.47 21.01 11.49
CA ILE A 418 11.47 20.16 10.84
C ILE A 418 12.77 20.91 10.65
N ARG A 419 12.73 22.16 10.18
CA ARG A 419 13.94 22.99 9.97
C ARG A 419 14.77 23.15 11.25
N ARG A 420 14.12 23.35 12.39
CA ARG A 420 14.81 23.49 13.68
C ARG A 420 15.49 22.22 14.18
N CYS A 421 15.12 21.06 13.66
CA CYS A 421 15.85 19.82 13.99
C CYS A 421 17.21 19.73 13.29
N PHE A 422 17.53 20.67 12.38
CA PHE A 422 18.83 20.76 11.71
C PHE A 422 19.70 21.91 12.23
N ASP A 423 19.22 22.74 13.17
CA ASP A 423 19.98 23.82 13.82
C ASP A 423 20.84 23.24 14.98
#